data_5e27c45dccc2c0d54f2d586a8643f4c7
#
_entry.id   5e27c45dccc2c0d54f2d586a8643f4c7
#
_cell.length_a   1.000
_cell.length_b   1.000
_cell.length_c   1.000
_cell.angle_alpha   90.00
_cell.angle_beta   90.00
_cell.angle_gamma   90.00
#
_symmetry.space_group_name_H-M   'P 1'
#
loop_
_entity.id
_entity.type
_entity.pdbx_description
1 polymer ?
#
loop_
_entity_poly.entity_id
_entity_poly.type
_entity_poly.pdbx_seq_one_letter_code
_entity_poly.pdbx_strand_id
1 'polypeptide(L)'
;SDIELQNVIMTANWIVGRESEKLSEDEKEQPAFFIASSAALAGKLYDESASMAQGAGGKKYGTIDGVKGVRLDLLKSEIASLMDNQVIPMVYSEGRVIAFNNATLYNGDNTAMKEYPIVRVFDWVKKVLMNYVHEVALENWDPYNSPKNLKAKIQAFLNDYKGYGNLFQNYEIKEPTQDPITKRITCDISLTPFYTAKNFIIKVEEKKKDKETQMS
;
A
#
# COMPACT_ATOMS: atom_id res chain seq x y z
N SER A 1 -18.18 -6.35 10.35
CA SER A 1 -17.79 -7.34 9.33
C SER A 1 -16.38 -7.03 8.86
N ASP A 2 -15.58 -8.06 8.66
CA ASP A 2 -14.15 -7.98 8.36
C ASP A 2 -13.82 -7.23 7.06
N ILE A 3 -14.79 -7.09 6.17
CA ILE A 3 -14.64 -6.42 4.86
C ILE A 3 -14.39 -4.92 5.00
N GLU A 4 -14.85 -4.29 6.07
CA GLU A 4 -14.68 -2.85 6.27
C GLU A 4 -13.28 -2.50 6.79
N LEU A 5 -12.63 -3.40 7.53
CA LEU A 5 -11.32 -3.17 8.14
C LEU A 5 -10.18 -3.10 7.12
N GLN A 6 -10.37 -3.61 5.90
CA GLN A 6 -9.40 -3.44 4.81
C GLN A 6 -9.21 -1.98 4.39
N ASN A 7 -10.21 -1.12 4.64
CA ASN A 7 -10.16 0.30 4.31
C ASN A 7 -9.68 1.17 5.46
N VAL A 8 -9.29 0.55 6.59
CA VAL A 8 -8.81 1.25 7.77
C VAL A 8 -7.32 1.05 7.95
N ILE A 9 -6.60 2.16 8.12
CA ILE A 9 -5.17 2.20 8.42
C ILE A 9 -5.02 2.76 9.82
N MET A 10 -4.31 2.03 10.68
CA MET A 10 -3.98 2.49 12.03
C MET A 10 -2.48 2.73 12.16
N THR A 11 -2.12 3.87 12.74
CA THR A 11 -0.73 4.23 12.98
C THR A 11 -0.48 4.36 14.48
N ALA A 12 0.73 4.05 14.89
CA ALA A 12 1.17 4.22 16.28
C ALA A 12 2.36 5.15 16.36
N ASN A 13 2.44 5.85 17.51
CA ASN A 13 3.43 6.84 17.88
C ASN A 13 3.12 8.25 17.31
N TRP A 14 3.43 9.27 18.11
CA TRP A 14 3.34 10.66 17.70
C TRP A 14 4.66 11.11 17.08
N ILE A 15 4.57 12.00 16.11
CA ILE A 15 5.73 12.59 15.43
C ILE A 15 6.02 13.95 16.05
N VAL A 16 7.30 14.23 16.27
CA VAL A 16 7.78 15.52 16.76
C VAL A 16 7.97 16.44 15.56
N GLY A 17 7.05 17.39 15.39
CA GLY A 17 7.14 18.41 14.34
C GLY A 17 8.13 19.52 14.70
N ARG A 18 8.18 19.90 15.97
CA ARG A 18 9.11 20.88 16.52
C ARG A 18 9.44 20.49 17.96
N GLU A 19 10.71 20.61 18.33
CA GLU A 19 11.15 20.46 19.71
C GLU A 19 10.74 21.68 20.55
N SER A 20 10.83 21.55 21.87
CA SER A 20 10.70 22.69 22.77
C SER A 20 11.83 23.67 22.48
N GLU A 21 11.51 24.93 22.27
CA GLU A 21 12.45 25.96 21.87
C GLU A 21 12.23 27.26 22.68
N LYS A 22 13.31 27.86 23.10
CA LYS A 22 13.31 29.17 23.72
C LYS A 22 13.96 30.14 22.72
N LEU A 23 13.16 31.05 22.14
CA LEU A 23 13.60 31.94 21.08
C LEU A 23 14.49 33.09 21.59
N SER A 24 14.33 33.49 22.87
CA SER A 24 15.19 34.46 23.56
C SER A 24 15.21 34.22 25.07
N GLU A 25 16.14 34.83 25.79
CA GLU A 25 16.25 34.65 27.25
C GLU A 25 15.03 35.19 28.02
N ASP A 26 14.32 36.15 27.45
CA ASP A 26 13.15 36.81 28.07
C ASP A 26 11.82 36.19 27.63
N GLU A 27 11.82 35.25 26.62
CA GLU A 27 10.63 34.63 26.13
C GLU A 27 10.29 33.34 26.89
N LYS A 28 8.98 33.04 27.01
CA LYS A 28 8.52 31.77 27.54
C LYS A 28 8.91 30.65 26.57
N GLU A 29 9.42 29.56 27.11
CA GLU A 29 9.71 28.35 26.37
C GLU A 29 8.46 27.89 25.60
N GLN A 30 8.59 27.74 24.29
CA GLN A 30 7.52 27.17 23.48
C GLN A 30 7.57 25.63 23.60
N PRO A 31 6.45 24.97 23.96
CA PRO A 31 6.44 23.52 24.12
C PRO A 31 6.66 22.81 22.79
N ALA A 32 7.13 21.60 22.86
CA ALA A 32 7.25 20.72 21.70
C ALA A 32 5.91 20.56 20.98
N PHE A 33 5.94 20.57 19.66
CA PHE A 33 4.76 20.38 18.83
C PHE A 33 4.71 18.94 18.30
N PHE A 34 3.62 18.26 18.57
CA PHE A 34 3.40 16.88 18.13
C PHE A 34 2.35 16.81 17.03
N ILE A 35 2.63 15.98 16.04
CA ILE A 35 1.75 15.69 14.90
C ILE A 35 1.23 14.28 15.04
N ALA A 36 -0.07 14.09 14.82
CA ALA A 36 -0.65 12.75 14.73
C ALA A 36 -0.04 12.01 13.53
N SER A 37 0.48 10.83 13.76
CA SER A 37 1.13 10.02 12.72
C SER A 37 0.20 9.66 11.56
N SER A 38 -1.10 9.52 11.83
CA SER A 38 -2.12 9.31 10.81
C SER A 38 -2.24 10.49 9.83
N ALA A 39 -2.15 11.73 10.33
CA ALA A 39 -2.18 12.93 9.48
C ALA A 39 -0.93 12.99 8.57
N ALA A 40 0.25 12.70 9.13
CA ALA A 40 1.49 12.68 8.36
C ALA A 40 1.47 11.58 7.28
N LEU A 41 0.99 10.39 7.62
CA LEU A 41 0.85 9.30 6.64
C LEU A 41 -0.18 9.64 5.57
N ALA A 42 -1.32 10.24 5.93
CA ALA A 42 -2.33 10.67 4.97
C ALA A 42 -1.76 11.68 3.96
N GLY A 43 -0.99 12.67 4.44
CA GLY A 43 -0.28 13.61 3.59
C GLY A 43 0.69 12.92 2.63
N LYS A 44 1.45 11.92 3.12
CA LYS A 44 2.36 11.13 2.30
C LYS A 44 1.63 10.29 1.24
N LEU A 45 0.47 9.74 1.58
CA LEU A 45 -0.37 8.99 0.63
C LEU A 45 -1.04 9.86 -0.43
N TYR A 46 -1.16 11.15 -0.17
CA TYR A 46 -1.71 12.12 -1.12
C TYR A 46 -0.64 12.70 -2.06
N ASP A 47 0.63 12.47 -1.78
CA ASP A 47 1.74 12.91 -2.63
C ASP A 47 1.66 12.21 -4.00
N GLU A 48 1.54 13.00 -5.07
CA GLU A 48 1.41 12.52 -6.44
C GLU A 48 2.66 11.77 -6.93
N SER A 49 3.81 11.99 -6.30
CA SER A 49 5.06 11.27 -6.61
C SER A 49 5.05 9.81 -6.13
N ALA A 50 4.14 9.45 -5.21
CA ALA A 50 4.03 8.11 -4.66
C ALA A 50 3.16 7.21 -5.56
N SER A 51 3.74 6.16 -6.13
CA SER A 51 2.96 5.15 -6.83
C SER A 51 1.90 4.53 -5.92
N MET A 52 0.66 4.46 -6.40
CA MET A 52 -0.44 3.83 -5.68
C MET A 52 -0.13 2.38 -5.28
N ALA A 53 0.52 1.62 -6.17
CA ALA A 53 0.86 0.22 -5.94
C ALA A 53 2.01 0.01 -4.95
N GLN A 54 2.83 1.05 -4.71
CA GLN A 54 4.04 0.93 -3.88
C GLN A 54 3.77 1.22 -2.39
N GLY A 55 2.79 2.04 -2.09
CA GLY A 55 2.52 2.50 -0.74
C GLY A 55 3.61 3.41 -0.17
N ALA A 56 3.37 3.90 1.04
CA ALA A 56 4.27 4.79 1.77
C ALA A 56 4.87 4.08 3.00
N GLY A 57 5.44 2.89 2.82
CA GLY A 57 6.10 2.11 3.88
C GLY A 57 7.59 1.88 3.62
N GLY A 58 8.36 1.73 4.71
CA GLY A 58 9.79 1.48 4.66
C GLY A 58 10.65 2.70 4.37
N LYS A 59 11.98 2.52 4.44
CA LYS A 59 12.95 3.63 4.33
C LYS A 59 12.85 4.44 3.03
N LYS A 60 12.50 3.80 1.92
CA LYS A 60 12.50 4.45 0.61
C LYS A 60 11.25 5.30 0.38
N TYR A 61 10.09 4.81 0.79
CA TYR A 61 8.80 5.43 0.46
C TYR A 61 8.02 5.92 1.69
N GLY A 62 8.36 5.42 2.88
CA GLY A 62 7.69 5.74 4.14
C GLY A 62 8.35 6.85 4.96
N THR A 63 9.39 7.50 4.43
CA THR A 63 10.05 8.62 5.11
C THR A 63 9.13 9.83 5.18
N ILE A 64 8.98 10.39 6.38
CA ILE A 64 8.24 11.62 6.63
C ILE A 64 9.26 12.76 6.76
N ASP A 65 9.19 13.71 5.86
CA ASP A 65 10.12 14.83 5.82
C ASP A 65 9.63 16.02 6.65
N GLY A 66 10.54 16.93 7.01
CA GLY A 66 10.23 18.15 7.74
C GLY A 66 9.88 17.96 9.23
N VAL A 67 10.17 16.80 9.80
CA VAL A 67 9.92 16.43 11.20
C VAL A 67 11.22 16.16 11.94
N LYS A 68 11.21 16.26 13.28
CA LYS A 68 12.41 16.15 14.12
C LYS A 68 12.62 14.76 14.71
N GLY A 69 11.57 13.99 14.88
CA GLY A 69 11.66 12.67 15.48
C GLY A 69 10.28 12.06 15.80
N VAL A 70 10.28 11.10 16.67
CA VAL A 70 9.07 10.47 17.24
C VAL A 70 9.01 10.71 18.74
N ARG A 71 7.82 10.66 19.32
CA ARG A 71 7.63 10.92 20.74
C ARG A 71 8.24 9.82 21.62
N LEU A 72 8.20 8.57 21.17
CA LEU A 72 8.69 7.40 21.89
C LEU A 72 9.63 6.61 21.01
N ASP A 73 10.80 6.26 21.51
CA ASP A 73 11.70 5.33 20.84
C ASP A 73 11.22 3.91 21.11
N LEU A 74 10.63 3.29 20.10
CA LEU A 74 10.07 1.95 20.19
C LEU A 74 11.18 0.89 20.13
N LEU A 75 11.12 -0.08 21.02
CA LEU A 75 11.98 -1.27 20.99
C LEU A 75 11.61 -2.17 19.80
N LYS A 76 12.55 -2.97 19.33
CA LYS A 76 12.31 -3.91 18.22
C LYS A 76 11.14 -4.87 18.49
N SER A 77 10.98 -5.32 19.74
CA SER A 77 9.87 -6.17 20.17
C SER A 77 8.52 -5.45 20.11
N GLU A 78 8.48 -4.17 20.45
CA GLU A 78 7.27 -3.34 20.39
C GLU A 78 6.88 -3.07 18.93
N ILE A 79 7.85 -2.77 18.09
CA ILE A 79 7.65 -2.61 16.64
C ILE A 79 7.07 -3.91 16.06
N ALA A 80 7.66 -5.06 16.38
CA ALA A 80 7.16 -6.36 15.93
C ALA A 80 5.72 -6.61 16.41
N SER A 81 5.42 -6.36 17.68
CA SER A 81 4.08 -6.54 18.23
C SER A 81 3.04 -5.62 17.55
N LEU A 82 3.40 -4.37 17.25
CA LEU A 82 2.51 -3.46 16.51
C LEU A 82 2.25 -3.99 15.10
N MET A 83 3.29 -4.45 14.41
CA MET A 83 3.17 -5.00 13.05
C MET A 83 2.33 -6.28 13.02
N ASP A 84 2.48 -7.17 14.00
CA ASP A 84 1.68 -8.40 14.12
C ASP A 84 0.19 -8.08 14.34
N ASN A 85 -0.10 -6.98 15.01
CA ASN A 85 -1.46 -6.45 15.19
C ASN A 85 -1.89 -5.51 14.04
N GLN A 86 -1.15 -5.48 12.93
CA GLN A 86 -1.46 -4.70 11.73
C GLN A 86 -1.52 -3.17 11.94
N VAL A 87 -0.83 -2.68 12.96
CA VAL A 87 -0.64 -1.25 13.21
C VAL A 87 0.66 -0.80 12.56
N ILE A 88 0.66 0.37 11.93
CA ILE A 88 1.84 0.96 11.29
C ILE A 88 2.61 1.77 12.33
N PRO A 89 3.77 1.30 12.82
CA PRO A 89 4.60 2.08 13.74
C PRO A 89 5.36 3.16 13.00
N MET A 90 5.39 4.36 13.57
CA MET A 90 6.33 5.41 13.18
C MET A 90 7.61 5.26 13.99
N VAL A 91 8.71 5.10 13.30
CA VAL A 91 10.02 4.79 13.89
C VAL A 91 11.03 5.85 13.46
N TYR A 92 11.85 6.30 14.40
CA TYR A 92 13.01 7.16 14.08
C TYR A 92 14.23 6.26 13.82
N SER A 93 14.80 6.38 12.65
CA SER A 93 15.97 5.60 12.24
C SER A 93 16.86 6.41 11.31
N GLU A 94 18.15 6.48 11.60
CA GLU A 94 19.16 7.17 10.77
C GLU A 94 18.81 8.63 10.44
N GLY A 95 18.29 9.36 11.43
CA GLY A 95 17.94 10.77 11.28
C GLY A 95 16.60 11.03 10.58
N ARG A 96 15.76 10.00 10.38
CA ARG A 96 14.48 10.11 9.66
C ARG A 96 13.35 9.41 10.41
N VAL A 97 12.17 9.98 10.31
CA VAL A 97 10.93 9.31 10.75
C VAL A 97 10.39 8.49 9.59
N ILE A 98 10.06 7.23 9.85
CA ILE A 98 9.69 6.26 8.83
C ILE A 98 8.40 5.56 9.25
N ALA A 99 7.40 5.50 8.36
CA ALA A 99 6.30 4.55 8.46
C ALA A 99 6.83 3.14 8.13
N PHE A 100 6.76 2.20 9.09
CA PHE A 100 7.56 0.98 9.00
C PHE A 100 6.93 -0.15 8.18
N ASN A 101 5.61 -0.12 7.94
CA ASN A 101 4.91 -1.09 7.07
C ASN A 101 3.75 -0.45 6.30
N ASN A 102 3.00 -1.29 5.54
CA ASN A 102 1.86 -0.91 4.70
C ASN A 102 0.57 -1.62 5.10
N ALA A 103 0.35 -1.88 6.39
CA ALA A 103 -0.76 -2.69 6.85
C ALA A 103 -2.11 -1.95 6.82
N THR A 104 -3.17 -2.72 6.58
CA THR A 104 -4.55 -2.37 6.93
C THR A 104 -4.93 -3.09 8.23
N LEU A 105 -6.07 -2.77 8.84
CA LEU A 105 -6.59 -3.51 10.01
C LEU A 105 -7.33 -4.81 9.64
N TYR A 106 -7.28 -5.23 8.39
CA TYR A 106 -7.93 -6.47 7.96
C TYR A 106 -7.23 -7.69 8.56
N ASN A 107 -7.96 -8.53 9.31
CA ASN A 107 -7.45 -9.71 9.99
C ASN A 107 -7.93 -11.05 9.40
N GLY A 108 -8.68 -11.02 8.29
CA GLY A 108 -9.12 -12.22 7.59
C GLY A 108 -8.01 -12.95 6.81
N ASP A 109 -8.38 -14.00 6.10
CA ASP A 109 -7.43 -14.90 5.41
C ASP A 109 -6.87 -14.33 4.10
N ASN A 110 -7.52 -13.34 3.50
CA ASN A 110 -7.07 -12.75 2.25
C ASN A 110 -5.86 -11.82 2.47
N THR A 111 -4.67 -12.32 2.16
CA THR A 111 -3.42 -11.57 2.35
C THR A 111 -3.33 -10.28 1.54
N ALA A 112 -4.00 -10.21 0.40
CA ALA A 112 -4.04 -9.00 -0.43
C ALA A 112 -4.73 -7.84 0.30
N MET A 113 -5.75 -8.11 1.11
CA MET A 113 -6.48 -7.10 1.86
C MET A 113 -5.72 -6.58 3.10
N LYS A 114 -4.62 -7.22 3.48
CA LYS A 114 -3.75 -6.81 4.59
C LYS A 114 -2.79 -5.67 4.22
N GLU A 115 -2.70 -5.31 2.95
CA GLU A 115 -1.81 -4.25 2.47
C GLU A 115 -2.61 -3.13 1.78
N TYR A 116 -2.60 -1.93 2.34
CA TYR A 116 -3.37 -0.81 1.79
C TYR A 116 -2.99 -0.42 0.35
N PRO A 117 -1.74 -0.58 -0.14
CA PRO A 117 -1.44 -0.30 -1.55
C PRO A 117 -2.24 -1.20 -2.50
N ILE A 118 -2.41 -2.47 -2.14
CA ILE A 118 -3.19 -3.43 -2.94
C ILE A 118 -4.67 -3.05 -2.91
N VAL A 119 -5.21 -2.75 -1.73
CA VAL A 119 -6.61 -2.30 -1.58
C VAL A 119 -6.87 -1.04 -2.41
N ARG A 120 -5.98 -0.04 -2.34
CA ARG A 120 -6.08 1.19 -3.16
C ARG A 120 -6.12 0.91 -4.66
N VAL A 121 -5.29 -0.01 -5.15
CA VAL A 121 -5.28 -0.41 -6.57
C VAL A 121 -6.61 -1.06 -6.94
N PHE A 122 -7.13 -1.96 -6.12
CA PHE A 122 -8.40 -2.63 -6.36
C PHE A 122 -9.57 -1.64 -6.38
N ASP A 123 -9.61 -0.73 -5.42
CA ASP A 123 -10.65 0.30 -5.35
C ASP A 123 -10.57 1.27 -6.51
N TRP A 124 -9.35 1.65 -6.92
CA TRP A 124 -9.16 2.52 -8.07
C TRP A 124 -9.64 1.85 -9.37
N VAL A 125 -9.24 0.60 -9.63
CA VAL A 125 -9.69 -0.16 -10.81
C VAL A 125 -11.21 -0.28 -10.81
N LYS A 126 -11.80 -0.66 -9.66
CA LYS A 126 -13.26 -0.75 -9.51
C LYS A 126 -13.95 0.56 -9.82
N LYS A 127 -13.44 1.69 -9.27
CA LYS A 127 -14.01 3.03 -9.49
C LYS A 127 -13.96 3.44 -10.95
N VAL A 128 -12.82 3.24 -11.63
CA VAL A 128 -12.67 3.60 -13.05
C VAL A 128 -13.59 2.75 -13.92
N LEU A 129 -13.66 1.44 -13.68
CA LEU A 129 -14.55 0.57 -14.43
C LEU A 129 -16.03 0.89 -14.18
N MET A 130 -16.41 1.24 -12.95
CA MET A 130 -17.78 1.67 -12.65
C MET A 130 -18.15 2.98 -13.36
N ASN A 131 -17.25 3.95 -13.43
CA ASN A 131 -17.48 5.17 -14.19
C ASN A 131 -17.69 4.85 -15.68
N TYR A 132 -16.85 3.99 -16.25
CA TYR A 132 -17.03 3.55 -17.64
C TYR A 132 -18.37 2.83 -17.87
N VAL A 133 -18.77 1.94 -16.94
CA VAL A 133 -20.09 1.26 -17.04
C VAL A 133 -21.24 2.26 -16.98
N HIS A 134 -21.12 3.35 -16.21
CA HIS A 134 -22.14 4.40 -16.17
C HIS A 134 -22.25 5.17 -17.50
N GLU A 135 -21.16 5.33 -18.23
CA GLU A 135 -21.19 5.97 -19.57
C GLU A 135 -21.92 5.12 -20.61
N VAL A 136 -21.82 3.79 -20.51
CA VAL A 136 -22.47 2.84 -21.43
C VAL A 136 -23.79 2.27 -20.87
N ALA A 137 -24.20 2.70 -19.68
CA ALA A 137 -25.47 2.30 -19.09
C ALA A 137 -26.64 2.80 -19.97
N LEU A 138 -27.66 1.94 -20.13
CA LEU A 138 -28.82 2.18 -20.97
C LEU A 138 -28.60 2.05 -22.49
N GLU A 139 -27.39 1.70 -22.95
CA GLU A 139 -27.21 1.26 -24.33
C GLU A 139 -27.94 -0.06 -24.60
N ASN A 140 -28.32 -0.27 -25.86
CA ASN A 140 -28.94 -1.51 -26.26
C ASN A 140 -27.95 -2.67 -26.10
N TRP A 141 -28.35 -3.67 -25.31
CA TRP A 141 -27.55 -4.87 -25.07
C TRP A 141 -27.88 -5.96 -26.06
N ASP A 142 -26.95 -6.25 -26.98
CA ASP A 142 -26.98 -7.45 -27.82
C ASP A 142 -26.33 -8.61 -27.06
N PRO A 143 -27.08 -9.68 -26.71
CA PRO A 143 -26.55 -10.79 -25.93
C PRO A 143 -25.36 -11.52 -26.56
N TYR A 144 -25.15 -11.35 -27.86
CA TYR A 144 -24.07 -12.01 -28.58
C TYR A 144 -22.81 -11.17 -28.73
N ASN A 145 -22.95 -9.89 -29.04
CA ASN A 145 -21.82 -9.00 -29.35
C ASN A 145 -21.42 -8.11 -28.17
N SER A 146 -22.38 -7.64 -27.37
CA SER A 146 -22.09 -6.71 -26.27
C SER A 146 -21.17 -7.30 -25.19
N PRO A 147 -21.27 -8.57 -24.76
CA PRO A 147 -20.33 -9.15 -23.81
C PRO A 147 -18.88 -9.12 -24.32
N LYS A 148 -18.68 -9.48 -25.58
CA LYS A 148 -17.34 -9.52 -26.21
C LYS A 148 -16.75 -8.13 -26.33
N ASN A 149 -17.54 -7.16 -26.75
CA ASN A 149 -17.14 -5.76 -26.88
C ASN A 149 -16.78 -5.15 -25.51
N LEU A 150 -17.61 -5.38 -24.49
CA LEU A 150 -17.34 -4.91 -23.13
C LEU A 150 -16.04 -5.54 -22.58
N LYS A 151 -15.90 -6.86 -22.74
CA LYS A 151 -14.68 -7.57 -22.36
C LYS A 151 -13.43 -6.99 -23.03
N ALA A 152 -13.49 -6.78 -24.35
CA ALA A 152 -12.36 -6.25 -25.11
C ALA A 152 -11.94 -4.83 -24.63
N LYS A 153 -12.91 -3.96 -24.34
CA LYS A 153 -12.65 -2.61 -23.82
C LYS A 153 -12.05 -2.65 -22.42
N ILE A 154 -12.56 -3.50 -21.52
CA ILE A 154 -11.98 -3.70 -20.17
C ILE A 154 -10.56 -4.27 -20.28
N GLN A 155 -10.33 -5.24 -21.18
CA GLN A 155 -8.98 -5.79 -21.42
C GLN A 155 -8.00 -4.75 -21.92
N ALA A 156 -8.41 -3.88 -22.84
CA ALA A 156 -7.57 -2.79 -23.32
C ALA A 156 -7.14 -1.88 -22.15
N PHE A 157 -8.11 -1.44 -21.34
CA PHE A 157 -7.82 -0.63 -20.15
C PHE A 157 -6.88 -1.36 -19.17
N LEU A 158 -7.15 -2.61 -18.83
CA LEU A 158 -6.32 -3.35 -17.85
C LEU A 158 -4.90 -3.61 -18.37
N ASN A 159 -4.71 -3.76 -19.68
CA ASN A 159 -3.39 -3.96 -20.29
C ASN A 159 -2.46 -2.75 -20.11
N ASP A 160 -3.01 -1.54 -20.06
CA ASP A 160 -2.22 -0.31 -19.85
C ASP A 160 -1.61 -0.26 -18.44
N TYR A 161 -2.21 -0.97 -17.47
CA TYR A 161 -1.80 -0.97 -16.05
C TYR A 161 -1.20 -2.29 -15.56
N LYS A 162 -1.03 -3.25 -16.46
CA LYS A 162 -0.46 -4.57 -16.18
C LYS A 162 1.06 -4.57 -16.37
N GLY A 163 1.75 -5.35 -15.52
CA GLY A 163 3.17 -5.68 -15.68
C GLY A 163 4.11 -4.95 -14.75
N TYR A 164 5.40 -5.24 -14.88
CA TYR A 164 6.43 -4.67 -14.01
C TYR A 164 6.48 -3.15 -14.08
N GLY A 165 6.49 -2.51 -12.94
CA GLY A 165 6.47 -1.04 -12.82
C GLY A 165 5.08 -0.41 -12.90
N ASN A 166 4.03 -1.19 -13.14
CA ASN A 166 2.65 -0.79 -13.17
C ASN A 166 1.88 -1.17 -11.88
N LEU A 167 0.54 -1.17 -11.94
CA LEU A 167 -0.29 -1.30 -10.75
C LEU A 167 -0.47 -2.75 -10.27
N PHE A 168 -0.47 -3.73 -11.18
CA PHE A 168 -0.64 -5.16 -10.86
C PHE A 168 0.12 -6.04 -11.85
N GLN A 169 0.39 -7.30 -11.45
CA GLN A 169 1.16 -8.24 -12.26
C GLN A 169 0.36 -8.77 -13.46
N ASN A 170 -0.87 -9.24 -13.18
CA ASN A 170 -1.72 -9.89 -14.16
C ASN A 170 -3.19 -9.72 -13.77
N TYR A 171 -4.07 -10.09 -14.70
CA TYR A 171 -5.50 -10.15 -14.46
C TYR A 171 -6.15 -11.30 -15.24
N GLU A 172 -7.31 -11.70 -14.77
CA GLU A 172 -8.22 -12.60 -15.48
C GLU A 172 -9.59 -11.94 -15.56
N ILE A 173 -10.25 -12.08 -16.69
CA ILE A 173 -11.59 -11.55 -16.92
C ILE A 173 -12.47 -12.65 -17.51
N LYS A 174 -13.58 -12.95 -16.82
CA LYS A 174 -14.62 -13.81 -17.38
C LYS A 174 -15.45 -13.04 -18.39
N GLU A 175 -16.14 -13.74 -19.27
CA GLU A 175 -17.05 -13.11 -20.20
C GLU A 175 -18.24 -12.49 -19.44
N PRO A 176 -18.58 -11.22 -19.67
CA PRO A 176 -19.71 -10.58 -19.03
C PRO A 176 -21.01 -11.30 -19.37
N THR A 177 -21.87 -11.43 -18.39
CA THR A 177 -23.19 -12.08 -18.56
C THR A 177 -24.32 -11.13 -18.17
N GLN A 178 -25.46 -11.24 -18.84
CA GLN A 178 -26.66 -10.51 -18.46
C GLN A 178 -27.70 -11.49 -17.90
N ASP A 179 -28.21 -11.18 -16.72
CA ASP A 179 -29.38 -11.86 -16.16
C ASP A 179 -30.62 -11.51 -17.02
N PRO A 180 -31.32 -12.51 -17.58
CA PRO A 180 -32.44 -12.25 -18.47
C PRO A 180 -33.67 -11.65 -17.78
N ILE A 181 -33.77 -11.79 -16.45
CA ILE A 181 -34.92 -11.29 -15.67
C ILE A 181 -34.62 -9.86 -15.18
N THR A 182 -33.53 -9.68 -14.45
CA THR A 182 -33.18 -8.39 -13.82
C THR A 182 -32.49 -7.44 -14.76
N LYS A 183 -32.05 -7.91 -15.95
CA LYS A 183 -31.24 -7.17 -16.91
C LYS A 183 -29.88 -6.68 -16.36
N ARG A 184 -29.47 -7.21 -15.21
CA ARG A 184 -28.18 -6.91 -14.60
C ARG A 184 -27.05 -7.55 -15.39
N ILE A 185 -25.99 -6.76 -15.66
CA ILE A 185 -24.76 -7.26 -16.25
C ILE A 185 -23.75 -7.53 -15.13
N THR A 186 -23.16 -8.71 -15.15
CA THR A 186 -22.10 -9.12 -14.22
C THR A 186 -20.82 -9.35 -15.00
N CYS A 187 -19.72 -8.76 -14.51
CA CYS A 187 -18.38 -8.94 -15.05
C CYS A 187 -17.43 -9.27 -13.90
N ASP A 188 -16.89 -10.49 -13.91
CA ASP A 188 -15.92 -10.94 -12.90
C ASP A 188 -14.50 -10.67 -13.37
N ILE A 189 -13.76 -9.93 -12.58
CA ILE A 189 -12.36 -9.58 -12.82
C ILE A 189 -11.54 -9.97 -11.61
N SER A 190 -10.47 -10.74 -11.82
CA SER A 190 -9.49 -11.08 -10.80
C SER A 190 -8.17 -10.41 -11.12
N LEU A 191 -7.57 -9.73 -10.14
CA LEU A 191 -6.27 -9.07 -10.27
C LEU A 191 -5.23 -9.83 -9.46
N THR A 192 -4.04 -10.00 -10.03
CA THR A 192 -2.85 -10.51 -9.34
C THR A 192 -2.00 -9.32 -8.92
N PRO A 193 -1.98 -8.95 -7.63
CA PRO A 193 -1.26 -7.77 -7.16
C PRO A 193 0.25 -8.01 -7.06
N PHE A 194 1.01 -6.92 -6.91
CA PHE A 194 2.36 -6.97 -6.39
C PHE A 194 2.32 -6.99 -4.87
N TYR A 195 3.07 -7.90 -4.24
CA TYR A 195 3.21 -7.96 -2.78
C TYR A 195 4.50 -7.30 -2.33
N THR A 196 4.46 -6.64 -1.19
CA THR A 196 5.64 -6.05 -0.56
C THR A 196 6.52 -7.12 0.07
N ALA A 197 7.83 -7.10 -0.20
CA ALA A 197 8.77 -7.98 0.49
C ALA A 197 8.98 -7.47 1.93
N LYS A 198 8.58 -8.28 2.93
CA LYS A 198 8.62 -7.88 4.36
C LYS A 198 9.86 -8.36 5.08
N ASN A 199 10.40 -9.52 4.70
CA ASN A 199 11.52 -10.15 5.40
C ASN A 199 12.61 -10.55 4.41
N PHE A 200 13.85 -10.21 4.74
CA PHE A 200 15.04 -10.62 4.01
C PHE A 200 15.95 -11.43 4.95
N ILE A 201 16.35 -12.60 4.50
CA ILE A 201 17.36 -13.42 5.19
C ILE A 201 18.62 -13.40 4.33
N ILE A 202 19.68 -12.76 4.83
CA ILE A 202 20.97 -12.72 4.16
C ILE A 202 21.89 -13.71 4.88
N LYS A 203 22.34 -14.74 4.15
CA LYS A 203 23.37 -15.67 4.64
C LYS A 203 24.68 -15.29 3.96
N VAL A 204 25.68 -15.01 4.79
CA VAL A 204 27.04 -14.74 4.32
C VAL A 204 27.93 -15.86 4.83
N GLU A 205 28.55 -16.60 3.93
CA GLU A 205 29.46 -17.70 4.24
C GLU A 205 30.84 -17.40 3.69
N GLU A 206 31.88 -17.69 4.47
CA GLU A 206 33.26 -17.62 4.00
C GLU A 206 33.54 -18.78 3.04
N LYS A 207 33.96 -18.50 1.83
CA LYS A 207 34.46 -19.51 0.90
C LYS A 207 35.86 -19.90 1.34
N LYS A 208 36.03 -21.09 1.93
CA LYS A 208 37.38 -21.66 2.23
C LYS A 208 38.15 -21.74 0.92
N LYS A 209 39.36 -21.15 0.88
CA LYS A 209 40.33 -21.39 -0.20
C LYS A 209 40.69 -22.86 -0.16
N ASP A 210 40.44 -23.58 -1.25
CA ASP A 210 40.99 -24.91 -1.44
C ASP A 210 42.51 -24.81 -1.35
N LYS A 211 43.10 -25.62 -0.45
CA LYS A 211 44.55 -25.74 -0.39
C LYS A 211 44.98 -26.27 -1.75
N GLU A 212 45.69 -25.46 -2.53
CA GLU A 212 46.47 -25.97 -3.66
C GLU A 212 47.33 -27.08 -3.17
N THR A 213 47.10 -28.29 -3.67
CA THR A 213 47.94 -29.44 -3.47
C THR A 213 49.26 -29.13 -4.20
N GLN A 214 50.28 -28.72 -3.48
CA GLN A 214 51.62 -28.72 -3.99
C GLN A 214 51.99 -30.17 -4.28
N MET A 215 51.93 -30.55 -5.53
CA MET A 215 52.61 -31.71 -6.06
C MET A 215 54.08 -31.36 -6.17
N SER A 216 54.88 -31.98 -5.28
CA SER A 216 56.35 -32.13 -5.42
C SER A 216 56.66 -33.16 -6.46
#